data_bafd097f6c6c0ece72d171c197fb6781
#
_entry.id   bafd097f6c6c0ece72d171c197fb6781
#
_cell.length_a   1.000
_cell.length_b   1.000
_cell.length_c   1.000
_cell.angle_alpha   90.00
_cell.angle_beta   90.00
_cell.angle_gamma   90.00
#
_symmetry.space_group_name_H-M   'P 1'
#
loop_
_entity.id
_entity.type
_entity.pdbx_description
1 polymer ?
#
loop_
_entity_poly.entity_id
_entity_poly.type
_entity_poly.pdbx_seq_one_letter_code
_entity_poly.pdbx_strand_id
1 'polypeptide(L)'
;MVPSFLEKVYAGFLGMNIGIRLGAPVEPGFWSYERILEVYGDITGYIKDFSHFAADDDVNGPVFFLRALDDSGREPSPKAVAQAWLNYAREGVGLYWWGGYGVSTEHTAYLNLKNGVPAPQSGSIRQNGKVLAEQIGGQIFIDTWGLICPGDPERAAKYAVAAASVSHDGEGLHGAAFMAACVAQAFVSEDVEEITRVGLRQIPADSLYAKVFDAVASFHAEHPDDWRACRKMLEKEWGYDRYPGVCHIIPNAGVCALALKYGAGDFARTIEIATMCSWDTDCNASNVGTILGVAKGLAGIPDHYRAPLEDELVLSGISGYLNVLDIPSYSKYLADWAYKLKGLPVPPECRAGKNGEIHFDFALPGSTHGLKYRGTKQMFFRRSPDTRAVEVVMDRATRGQGGRVFYHALWRRADFDDERYMPVFSPTVYPGQQVEFVVDYEKTHGEAIQLTPYVISAPGNKEYRLAP
;
A
#
# COMPACT_ATOMS: atom_id res chain seq x y z
N MET A 1 -15.35 -0.43 -20.29
CA MET A 1 -15.78 -1.61 -19.49
C MET A 1 -15.81 -1.20 -18.04
N VAL A 2 -16.82 -1.62 -17.26
CA VAL A 2 -16.80 -1.39 -15.81
C VAL A 2 -15.72 -2.31 -15.23
N PRO A 3 -14.78 -1.81 -14.41
CA PRO A 3 -13.75 -2.63 -13.81
C PRO A 3 -14.34 -3.79 -13.00
N SER A 4 -13.73 -4.96 -13.08
CA SER A 4 -14.11 -6.11 -12.25
C SER A 4 -13.83 -5.80 -10.77
N PHE A 5 -14.46 -6.53 -9.85
CA PHE A 5 -14.18 -6.38 -8.42
C PHE A 5 -12.68 -6.57 -8.12
N LEU A 6 -12.06 -7.63 -8.65
CA LEU A 6 -10.65 -7.89 -8.45
C LEU A 6 -9.76 -6.76 -9.02
N GLU A 7 -10.13 -6.18 -10.17
CA GLU A 7 -9.41 -5.05 -10.74
C GLU A 7 -9.46 -3.81 -9.85
N LYS A 8 -10.62 -3.52 -9.22
CA LYS A 8 -10.76 -2.44 -8.25
C LYS A 8 -9.92 -2.67 -6.99
N VAL A 9 -9.88 -3.91 -6.47
CA VAL A 9 -9.00 -4.27 -5.35
C VAL A 9 -7.55 -4.04 -5.71
N TYR A 10 -7.14 -4.49 -6.90
CA TYR A 10 -5.79 -4.29 -7.39
C TYR A 10 -5.44 -2.80 -7.58
N ALA A 11 -6.34 -2.02 -8.19
CA ALA A 11 -6.13 -0.59 -8.38
C ALA A 11 -6.03 0.17 -7.04
N GLY A 12 -6.82 -0.20 -6.04
CA GLY A 12 -6.75 0.37 -4.70
C GLY A 12 -5.43 0.06 -3.99
N PHE A 13 -5.03 -1.22 -3.97
CA PHE A 13 -3.79 -1.62 -3.34
C PHE A 13 -2.54 -1.12 -4.10
N LEU A 14 -2.63 -1.02 -5.42
CA LEU A 14 -1.61 -0.36 -6.24
C LEU A 14 -1.52 1.14 -5.93
N GLY A 15 -2.67 1.82 -5.83
CA GLY A 15 -2.75 3.24 -5.48
C GLY A 15 -2.13 3.56 -4.12
N MET A 16 -2.35 2.68 -3.13
CA MET A 16 -1.69 2.72 -1.83
C MET A 16 -0.16 2.74 -1.99
N ASN A 17 0.40 1.74 -2.67
CA ASN A 17 1.85 1.61 -2.86
C ASN A 17 2.46 2.75 -3.70
N ILE A 18 1.71 3.29 -4.66
CA ILE A 18 2.13 4.47 -5.43
C ILE A 18 2.26 5.68 -4.51
N GLY A 19 1.26 5.93 -3.66
CA GLY A 19 1.25 7.07 -2.72
C GLY A 19 2.43 7.01 -1.76
N ILE A 20 2.68 5.85 -1.16
CA ILE A 20 3.81 5.62 -0.26
C ILE A 20 5.13 5.94 -0.97
N ARG A 21 5.37 5.34 -2.13
CA ARG A 21 6.61 5.55 -2.88
C ARG A 21 6.81 7.00 -3.33
N LEU A 22 5.73 7.73 -3.59
CA LEU A 22 5.79 9.14 -3.95
C LEU A 22 6.14 10.01 -2.75
N GLY A 23 5.52 9.75 -1.59
CA GLY A 23 5.66 10.56 -0.38
C GLY A 23 6.94 10.29 0.41
N ALA A 24 7.39 9.03 0.48
CA ALA A 24 8.50 8.59 1.32
C ALA A 24 9.80 9.43 1.24
N PRO A 25 10.25 9.97 0.08
CA PRO A 25 11.46 10.78 0.03
C PRO A 25 11.37 12.13 0.73
N VAL A 26 10.18 12.64 0.98
CA VAL A 26 9.91 13.96 1.60
C VAL A 26 9.13 13.86 2.92
N GLU A 27 8.96 12.64 3.47
CA GLU A 27 8.36 12.38 4.77
C GLU A 27 9.24 12.80 5.96
N PRO A 28 10.60 12.64 5.96
CA PRO A 28 11.41 12.99 7.10
C PRO A 28 11.18 14.43 7.60
N GLY A 29 11.11 14.59 8.93
CA GLY A 29 10.66 15.81 9.60
C GLY A 29 11.46 17.11 9.34
N PHE A 30 12.52 17.08 8.54
CA PHE A 30 13.21 18.27 8.06
C PHE A 30 12.61 18.87 6.78
N TRP A 31 11.64 18.16 6.14
CA TRP A 31 10.89 18.66 4.98
C TRP A 31 9.66 19.44 5.45
N SER A 32 9.66 20.75 5.15
CA SER A 32 8.45 21.60 5.22
C SER A 32 7.88 21.77 3.82
N TYR A 33 6.64 22.25 3.74
CA TYR A 33 6.00 22.61 2.47
C TYR A 33 6.88 23.55 1.64
N GLU A 34 7.43 24.61 2.26
CA GLU A 34 8.27 25.60 1.59
C GLU A 34 9.56 24.98 1.08
N ARG A 35 10.17 24.06 1.86
CA ARG A 35 11.39 23.39 1.46
C ARG A 35 11.17 22.40 0.32
N ILE A 36 10.05 21.69 0.32
CA ILE A 36 9.67 20.82 -0.81
C ILE A 36 9.52 21.67 -2.07
N LEU A 37 8.79 22.79 -1.99
CA LEU A 37 8.57 23.70 -3.11
C LEU A 37 9.88 24.33 -3.60
N GLU A 38 10.78 24.71 -2.70
CA GLU A 38 12.08 25.28 -3.03
C GLU A 38 13.01 24.31 -3.78
N VAL A 39 13.02 23.03 -3.33
CA VAL A 39 13.96 22.01 -3.84
C VAL A 39 13.44 21.33 -5.10
N TYR A 40 12.15 21.00 -5.13
CA TYR A 40 11.58 20.18 -6.19
C TYR A 40 10.60 20.93 -7.09
N GLY A 41 10.12 22.11 -6.66
CA GLY A 41 8.97 22.73 -7.30
C GLY A 41 7.69 21.92 -7.04
N ASP A 42 6.80 21.87 -8.02
CA ASP A 42 5.62 21.02 -7.96
C ASP A 42 6.02 19.56 -8.28
N ILE A 43 5.76 18.68 -7.34
CA ILE A 43 5.97 17.24 -7.52
C ILE A 43 4.86 16.69 -8.41
N THR A 44 5.23 16.20 -9.59
CA THR A 44 4.33 15.60 -10.59
C THR A 44 4.82 14.24 -11.08
N GLY A 45 5.61 13.55 -10.25
CA GLY A 45 6.18 12.24 -10.50
C GLY A 45 7.15 11.86 -9.40
N TYR A 46 7.70 10.65 -9.46
CA TYR A 46 8.68 10.21 -8.46
C TYR A 46 9.93 11.10 -8.48
N ILE A 47 10.30 11.62 -7.32
CA ILE A 47 11.47 12.48 -7.14
C ILE A 47 12.74 11.70 -6.79
N LYS A 48 12.59 10.43 -6.47
CA LYS A 48 13.68 9.49 -6.25
C LYS A 48 13.44 8.24 -7.09
N ASP A 49 14.45 7.84 -7.84
CA ASP A 49 14.43 6.57 -8.57
C ASP A 49 14.96 5.47 -7.64
N PHE A 50 14.06 4.62 -7.18
CA PHE A 50 14.41 3.46 -6.38
C PHE A 50 14.58 2.27 -7.32
N SER A 51 15.77 1.62 -7.31
CA SER A 51 15.95 0.33 -7.99
C SER A 51 15.04 -0.73 -7.35
N HIS A 52 14.97 -0.71 -6.02
CA HIS A 52 14.09 -1.55 -5.22
C HIS A 52 13.63 -0.78 -3.99
N PHE A 53 12.33 -0.73 -3.77
CA PHE A 53 11.72 -0.05 -2.65
C PHE A 53 11.22 -1.06 -1.62
N ALA A 54 11.82 -1.08 -0.44
CA ALA A 54 11.30 -1.85 0.67
C ALA A 54 10.13 -1.10 1.33
N ALA A 55 9.07 -1.83 1.60
CA ALA A 55 7.89 -1.28 2.25
C ALA A 55 8.20 -0.80 3.67
N ASP A 56 7.57 0.30 4.05
CA ASP A 56 7.53 0.83 5.40
C ASP A 56 6.34 0.30 6.20
N ASP A 57 6.01 0.94 7.33
CA ASP A 57 4.91 0.52 8.18
C ASP A 57 3.54 0.72 7.54
N ASP A 58 3.37 1.68 6.62
CA ASP A 58 2.13 1.88 5.85
C ASP A 58 1.70 0.66 5.04
N VAL A 59 2.65 -0.15 4.56
CA VAL A 59 2.34 -1.41 3.88
C VAL A 59 2.44 -2.59 4.83
N ASN A 60 3.49 -2.64 5.66
CA ASN A 60 3.73 -3.74 6.58
C ASN A 60 2.56 -3.92 7.55
N GLY A 61 2.05 -2.83 8.13
CA GLY A 61 0.91 -2.87 9.05
C GLY A 61 -0.33 -3.50 8.41
N PRO A 62 -0.89 -2.92 7.34
CA PRO A 62 -2.07 -3.48 6.66
C PRO A 62 -1.91 -4.93 6.23
N VAL A 63 -0.73 -5.31 5.71
CA VAL A 63 -0.49 -6.68 5.22
C VAL A 63 -0.41 -7.68 6.36
N PHE A 64 0.37 -7.41 7.41
CA PHE A 64 0.58 -8.38 8.48
C PHE A 64 -0.57 -8.42 9.49
N PHE A 65 -1.30 -7.32 9.71
CA PHE A 65 -2.43 -7.34 10.64
C PHE A 65 -3.64 -8.07 10.06
N LEU A 66 -3.83 -8.02 8.75
CA LEU A 66 -4.88 -8.77 8.08
C LEU A 66 -4.73 -10.29 8.26
N ARG A 67 -3.51 -10.79 8.53
CA ARG A 67 -3.26 -12.20 8.84
C ARG A 67 -3.97 -12.70 10.08
N ALA A 68 -4.50 -11.80 10.92
CA ALA A 68 -5.44 -12.16 11.97
C ALA A 68 -6.63 -13.00 11.44
N LEU A 69 -7.02 -12.81 10.18
CA LEU A 69 -8.08 -13.60 9.54
C LEU A 69 -7.61 -15.03 9.25
N ASP A 70 -6.38 -15.22 8.75
CA ASP A 70 -5.80 -16.56 8.54
C ASP A 70 -5.66 -17.31 9.86
N ASP A 71 -5.11 -16.64 10.88
CA ASP A 71 -4.80 -17.23 12.16
C ASP A 71 -6.06 -17.60 12.96
N SER A 72 -7.13 -16.80 12.83
CA SER A 72 -8.37 -17.01 13.60
C SER A 72 -9.49 -17.69 12.82
N GLY A 73 -9.47 -17.60 11.49
CA GLY A 73 -10.56 -18.07 10.61
C GLY A 73 -11.90 -17.36 10.84
N ARG A 74 -11.89 -16.15 11.42
CA ARG A 74 -13.09 -15.43 11.88
C ARG A 74 -12.99 -13.95 11.54
N GLU A 75 -14.12 -13.24 11.71
CA GLU A 75 -14.15 -11.77 11.70
C GLU A 75 -13.11 -11.19 12.68
N PRO A 76 -12.48 -10.05 12.34
CA PRO A 76 -11.45 -9.44 13.16
C PRO A 76 -12.02 -9.01 14.51
N SER A 77 -11.20 -9.18 15.54
CA SER A 77 -11.44 -8.65 16.88
C SER A 77 -10.14 -8.04 17.41
N PRO A 78 -10.18 -7.10 18.35
CA PRO A 78 -8.96 -6.53 18.94
C PRO A 78 -7.99 -7.62 19.43
N LYS A 79 -8.51 -8.69 20.04
CA LYS A 79 -7.70 -9.83 20.52
C LYS A 79 -7.03 -10.59 19.37
N ALA A 80 -7.73 -10.85 18.27
CA ALA A 80 -7.17 -11.58 17.13
C ALA A 80 -6.09 -10.76 16.43
N VAL A 81 -6.33 -9.46 16.23
CA VAL A 81 -5.33 -8.56 15.61
C VAL A 81 -4.13 -8.36 16.54
N ALA A 82 -4.33 -8.22 17.86
CA ALA A 82 -3.23 -8.16 18.82
C ALA A 82 -2.36 -9.44 18.78
N GLN A 83 -2.98 -10.60 18.58
CA GLN A 83 -2.24 -11.85 18.41
C GLN A 83 -1.42 -11.83 17.12
N ALA A 84 -1.94 -11.28 16.02
CA ALA A 84 -1.17 -11.12 14.80
C ALA A 84 0.04 -10.19 15.00
N TRP A 85 -0.09 -9.11 15.76
CA TRP A 85 1.06 -8.28 16.15
C TRP A 85 2.15 -9.11 16.84
N LEU A 86 1.78 -9.93 17.82
CA LEU A 86 2.73 -10.78 18.54
C LEU A 86 3.31 -11.91 17.68
N ASN A 87 2.57 -12.39 16.67
CA ASN A 87 3.02 -13.44 15.77
C ASN A 87 3.98 -12.93 14.69
N TYR A 88 3.77 -11.72 14.19
CA TYR A 88 4.45 -11.22 12.97
C TYR A 88 5.40 -10.06 13.22
N ALA A 89 5.42 -9.45 14.40
CA ALA A 89 6.33 -8.38 14.76
C ALA A 89 7.32 -8.83 15.87
N ARG A 90 8.51 -8.23 15.83
CA ARG A 90 9.52 -8.35 16.89
C ARG A 90 10.20 -7.01 17.07
N GLU A 91 10.35 -6.58 18.31
CA GLU A 91 11.00 -5.34 18.67
C GLU A 91 12.40 -5.21 18.05
N GLY A 92 12.65 -4.06 17.44
CA GLY A 92 13.93 -3.75 16.79
C GLY A 92 14.15 -4.44 15.44
N VAL A 93 13.14 -5.14 14.89
CA VAL A 93 13.20 -5.79 13.59
C VAL A 93 11.98 -5.36 12.77
N GLY A 94 12.18 -4.79 11.59
CA GLY A 94 11.16 -4.49 10.59
C GLY A 94 9.82 -3.96 11.10
N LEU A 95 8.84 -3.94 10.30
CA LEU A 95 7.42 -3.72 10.48
C LEU A 95 7.00 -2.31 10.94
N TYR A 96 7.56 -1.78 12.03
CA TYR A 96 7.19 -0.49 12.63
C TYR A 96 8.38 0.43 12.87
N TRP A 97 8.06 1.68 13.10
CA TRP A 97 8.99 2.60 13.74
C TRP A 97 9.14 2.29 15.24
N TRP A 98 10.34 1.84 15.63
CA TRP A 98 10.66 1.46 17.00
C TRP A 98 11.27 2.63 17.79
N GLY A 99 10.52 3.74 17.92
CA GLY A 99 10.98 4.98 18.57
C GLY A 99 11.09 4.94 20.09
N GLY A 100 10.64 3.87 20.73
CA GLY A 100 10.67 3.69 22.18
C GLY A 100 9.29 3.76 22.84
N TYR A 101 9.22 3.20 24.07
CA TYR A 101 8.02 3.28 24.92
C TYR A 101 7.70 4.74 25.26
N GLY A 102 6.45 5.15 25.08
CA GLY A 102 6.01 6.52 25.33
C GLY A 102 6.38 7.52 24.24
N VAL A 103 7.00 7.07 23.13
CA VAL A 103 7.38 7.89 21.97
C VAL A 103 6.70 7.37 20.71
N SER A 104 6.96 6.13 20.32
CA SER A 104 6.23 5.46 19.22
C SER A 104 4.95 4.82 19.77
N THR A 105 3.84 5.05 19.08
CA THR A 105 2.54 4.43 19.40
C THR A 105 2.62 2.92 19.26
N GLU A 106 3.19 2.45 18.17
CA GLU A 106 3.33 1.04 17.81
C GLU A 106 4.24 0.31 18.80
N HIS A 107 5.40 0.89 19.10
CA HIS A 107 6.33 0.33 20.08
C HIS A 107 5.69 0.23 21.46
N THR A 108 4.99 1.28 21.88
CA THR A 108 4.28 1.32 23.16
C THR A 108 3.20 0.23 23.25
N ALA A 109 2.35 0.13 22.23
CA ALA A 109 1.29 -0.88 22.18
C ALA A 109 1.87 -2.31 22.13
N TYR A 110 2.91 -2.55 21.35
CA TYR A 110 3.59 -3.83 21.27
C TYR A 110 4.16 -4.27 22.62
N LEU A 111 4.84 -3.36 23.34
CA LEU A 111 5.37 -3.66 24.67
C LEU A 111 4.26 -3.87 25.71
N ASN A 112 3.15 -3.13 25.63
CA ASN A 112 1.97 -3.37 26.45
C ASN A 112 1.45 -4.78 26.23
N LEU A 113 1.29 -5.23 24.97
CA LEU A 113 0.85 -6.60 24.66
C LEU A 113 1.83 -7.64 25.20
N LYS A 114 3.13 -7.45 25.02
CA LYS A 114 4.17 -8.35 25.56
C LYS A 114 4.13 -8.45 27.08
N ASN A 115 3.78 -7.37 27.76
CA ASN A 115 3.65 -7.31 29.22
C ASN A 115 2.26 -7.74 29.72
N GLY A 116 1.41 -8.31 28.85
CA GLY A 116 0.13 -8.89 29.21
C GLY A 116 -1.02 -7.88 29.32
N VAL A 117 -0.86 -6.64 28.85
CA VAL A 117 -1.96 -5.69 28.71
C VAL A 117 -2.74 -6.03 27.44
N PRO A 118 -3.97 -6.52 27.53
CA PRO A 118 -4.71 -7.00 26.37
C PRO A 118 -5.24 -5.84 25.52
N ALA A 119 -5.44 -6.08 24.20
CA ALA A 119 -6.22 -5.16 23.37
C ALA A 119 -7.72 -5.24 23.74
N PRO A 120 -8.45 -4.11 23.69
CA PRO A 120 -8.04 -2.78 23.23
C PRO A 120 -7.32 -1.93 24.30
N GLN A 121 -7.13 -2.43 25.53
CA GLN A 121 -6.48 -1.66 26.60
C GLN A 121 -5.06 -1.25 26.22
N SER A 122 -4.32 -2.10 25.47
CA SER A 122 -2.94 -1.86 25.02
C SER A 122 -2.76 -0.54 24.27
N GLY A 123 -3.78 -0.10 23.51
CA GLY A 123 -3.77 1.13 22.72
C GLY A 123 -4.54 2.30 23.35
N SER A 124 -5.20 2.10 24.49
CA SER A 124 -6.15 3.06 25.02
C SER A 124 -5.52 4.35 25.54
N ILE A 125 -6.25 5.46 25.44
CA ILE A 125 -5.89 6.77 26.06
C ILE A 125 -5.61 6.60 27.56
N ARG A 126 -6.37 5.75 28.22
CA ARG A 126 -6.19 5.47 29.66
C ARG A 126 -4.81 4.86 29.96
N GLN A 127 -4.30 4.00 29.08
CA GLN A 127 -3.03 3.31 29.26
C GLN A 127 -1.84 4.15 28.82
N ASN A 128 -1.96 4.83 27.68
CA ASN A 128 -0.84 5.44 26.97
C ASN A 128 -0.87 6.98 26.96
N GLY A 129 -1.99 7.58 27.34
CA GLY A 129 -2.23 9.02 27.18
C GLY A 129 -2.72 9.38 25.76
N LYS A 130 -3.35 10.55 25.68
CA LYS A 130 -4.03 11.01 24.46
C LYS A 130 -3.07 11.19 23.28
N VAL A 131 -1.91 11.78 23.54
CA VAL A 131 -0.91 12.08 22.48
C VAL A 131 -0.48 10.82 21.72
N LEU A 132 -0.22 9.73 22.44
CA LEU A 132 0.18 8.47 21.80
C LEU A 132 -1.00 7.74 21.13
N ALA A 133 -2.16 7.79 21.74
CA ALA A 133 -3.31 7.07 21.24
C ALA A 133 -3.94 7.72 19.98
N GLU A 134 -3.64 8.98 19.69
CA GLU A 134 -4.21 9.73 18.57
C GLU A 134 -3.18 10.05 17.47
N GLN A 135 -2.18 9.17 17.26
CA GLN A 135 -1.25 9.30 16.15
C GLN A 135 -1.81 8.69 14.85
N ILE A 136 -1.15 8.95 13.73
CA ILE A 136 -1.64 8.64 12.38
C ILE A 136 -1.80 7.15 12.10
N GLY A 137 -1.06 6.29 12.78
CA GLY A 137 -1.16 4.82 12.63
C GLY A 137 -2.60 4.31 12.74
N GLY A 138 -3.51 5.06 13.41
CA GLY A 138 -4.93 4.77 13.45
C GLY A 138 -5.59 4.73 12.08
N GLN A 139 -5.17 5.59 11.14
CA GLN A 139 -5.76 5.65 9.79
C GLN A 139 -4.95 4.93 8.71
N ILE A 140 -3.67 4.66 8.91
CA ILE A 140 -2.83 4.06 7.87
C ILE A 140 -2.77 2.52 7.91
N PHE A 141 -2.97 1.90 9.06
CA PHE A 141 -2.92 0.45 9.18
C PHE A 141 -4.22 -0.25 8.81
N ILE A 142 -5.12 0.40 8.07
CA ILE A 142 -6.50 -0.05 7.93
C ILE A 142 -7.00 -0.15 6.47
N ASP A 143 -6.27 0.30 5.47
CA ASP A 143 -6.73 0.33 4.08
C ASP A 143 -7.21 -1.04 3.59
N THR A 144 -6.48 -2.11 3.96
CA THR A 144 -6.85 -3.49 3.61
C THR A 144 -8.19 -3.92 4.22
N TRP A 145 -8.58 -3.38 5.39
CA TRP A 145 -9.89 -3.65 5.98
C TRP A 145 -11.02 -3.02 5.16
N GLY A 146 -10.77 -1.87 4.53
CA GLY A 146 -11.69 -1.28 3.55
C GLY A 146 -11.76 -2.10 2.27
N LEU A 147 -10.61 -2.54 1.74
CA LEU A 147 -10.52 -3.31 0.49
C LEU A 147 -11.25 -4.65 0.55
N ILE A 148 -11.34 -5.31 1.72
CA ILE A 148 -12.07 -6.57 1.88
C ILE A 148 -13.57 -6.40 2.19
N CYS A 149 -14.07 -5.16 2.30
CA CYS A 149 -15.47 -4.84 2.58
C CYS A 149 -16.16 -4.05 1.44
N PRO A 150 -16.10 -4.52 0.19
CA PRO A 150 -16.61 -3.76 -0.97
C PRO A 150 -18.09 -3.41 -0.83
N GLY A 151 -18.40 -2.10 -0.89
CA GLY A 151 -19.74 -1.55 -0.79
C GLY A 151 -20.39 -1.69 0.59
N ASP A 152 -19.62 -1.96 1.63
CA ASP A 152 -20.12 -2.12 3.01
C ASP A 152 -19.31 -1.24 3.97
N PRO A 153 -19.51 0.10 3.94
CA PRO A 153 -18.73 1.04 4.75
C PRO A 153 -18.89 0.85 6.26
N GLU A 154 -20.06 0.39 6.72
CA GLU A 154 -20.30 0.13 8.15
C GLU A 154 -19.46 -1.05 8.64
N ARG A 155 -19.41 -2.13 7.87
CA ARG A 155 -18.55 -3.28 8.20
C ARG A 155 -17.07 -2.92 8.13
N ALA A 156 -16.65 -2.17 7.11
CA ALA A 156 -15.28 -1.68 6.98
C ALA A 156 -14.85 -0.86 8.20
N ALA A 157 -15.67 0.10 8.62
CA ALA A 157 -15.45 0.90 9.81
C ALA A 157 -15.33 0.04 11.08
N LYS A 158 -16.27 -0.92 11.28
CA LYS A 158 -16.24 -1.85 12.42
C LYS A 158 -14.94 -2.65 12.48
N TYR A 159 -14.48 -3.18 11.34
CA TYR A 159 -13.27 -3.99 11.27
C TYR A 159 -12.01 -3.15 11.49
N ALA A 160 -11.95 -1.98 10.88
CA ALA A 160 -10.86 -1.03 11.06
C ALA A 160 -10.73 -0.57 12.51
N VAL A 161 -11.84 -0.22 13.17
CA VAL A 161 -11.83 0.14 14.61
C VAL A 161 -11.33 -1.03 15.46
N ALA A 162 -11.76 -2.25 15.18
CA ALA A 162 -11.28 -3.43 15.92
C ALA A 162 -9.77 -3.62 15.74
N ALA A 163 -9.25 -3.41 14.53
CA ALA A 163 -7.82 -3.51 14.25
C ALA A 163 -7.02 -2.36 14.88
N ALA A 164 -7.45 -1.11 14.67
CA ALA A 164 -6.77 0.07 15.18
C ALA A 164 -6.74 0.14 16.71
N SER A 165 -7.77 -0.40 17.38
CA SER A 165 -7.85 -0.38 18.86
C SER A 165 -6.76 -1.16 19.57
N VAL A 166 -5.93 -1.92 18.85
CA VAL A 166 -4.74 -2.58 19.42
C VAL A 166 -3.72 -1.55 19.90
N SER A 167 -3.62 -0.43 19.19
CA SER A 167 -2.60 0.62 19.41
C SER A 167 -3.16 2.01 19.60
N HIS A 168 -4.40 2.28 19.15
CA HIS A 168 -4.99 3.62 19.08
C HIS A 168 -6.32 3.70 19.83
N ASP A 169 -6.73 4.95 20.12
CA ASP A 169 -8.01 5.29 20.77
C ASP A 169 -8.41 6.70 20.32
N GLY A 170 -9.62 7.15 20.72
CA GLY A 170 -10.10 8.50 20.43
C GLY A 170 -10.13 8.82 18.95
N GLU A 171 -9.51 9.93 18.54
CA GLU A 171 -9.46 10.37 17.14
C GLU A 171 -8.72 9.36 16.23
N GLY A 172 -7.80 8.56 16.79
CA GLY A 172 -7.16 7.46 16.04
C GLY A 172 -8.16 6.43 15.54
N LEU A 173 -9.18 6.10 16.33
CA LEU A 173 -10.26 5.20 15.91
C LEU A 173 -11.23 5.85 14.93
N HIS A 174 -11.45 7.17 15.07
CA HIS A 174 -12.27 7.89 14.11
C HIS A 174 -11.62 7.91 12.72
N GLY A 175 -10.30 8.13 12.63
CA GLY A 175 -9.57 8.02 11.37
C GLY A 175 -9.64 6.63 10.75
N ALA A 176 -9.50 5.57 11.57
CA ALA A 176 -9.65 4.20 11.12
C ALA A 176 -11.02 3.94 10.49
N ALA A 177 -12.09 4.33 11.18
CA ALA A 177 -13.46 4.14 10.71
C ALA A 177 -13.72 4.91 9.41
N PHE A 178 -13.28 6.18 9.37
CA PHE A 178 -13.45 7.05 8.21
C PHE A 178 -12.74 6.49 6.96
N MET A 179 -11.43 6.21 7.05
CA MET A 179 -10.65 5.77 5.89
C MET A 179 -11.13 4.44 5.33
N ALA A 180 -11.35 3.43 6.19
CA ALA A 180 -11.86 2.14 5.73
C ALA A 180 -13.24 2.24 5.09
N ALA A 181 -14.12 3.08 5.63
CA ALA A 181 -15.44 3.32 5.04
C ALA A 181 -15.37 4.02 3.68
N CYS A 182 -14.46 4.99 3.51
CA CYS A 182 -14.20 5.63 2.23
C CYS A 182 -13.71 4.62 1.19
N VAL A 183 -12.74 3.78 1.54
CA VAL A 183 -12.24 2.72 0.65
C VAL A 183 -13.36 1.76 0.26
N ALA A 184 -14.19 1.31 1.22
CA ALA A 184 -15.32 0.43 0.94
C ALA A 184 -16.38 1.08 0.05
N GLN A 185 -16.69 2.38 0.25
CA GLN A 185 -17.64 3.13 -0.57
C GLN A 185 -17.14 3.35 -2.00
N ALA A 186 -15.82 3.52 -2.19
CA ALA A 186 -15.20 3.72 -3.50
C ALA A 186 -15.42 2.55 -4.48
N PHE A 187 -15.77 1.36 -3.99
CA PHE A 187 -16.17 0.24 -4.87
C PHE A 187 -17.47 0.51 -5.63
N VAL A 188 -18.36 1.35 -5.09
CA VAL A 188 -19.70 1.59 -5.61
C VAL A 188 -19.96 3.05 -6.00
N SER A 189 -19.01 3.94 -5.76
CA SER A 189 -19.07 5.35 -6.15
C SER A 189 -17.73 5.83 -6.69
N GLU A 190 -17.77 6.71 -7.69
CA GLU A 190 -16.62 7.46 -8.21
C GLU A 190 -16.63 8.93 -7.75
N ASP A 191 -17.68 9.33 -7.06
CA ASP A 191 -17.86 10.68 -6.54
C ASP A 191 -17.17 10.82 -5.18
N VAL A 192 -16.07 11.57 -5.16
CA VAL A 192 -15.24 11.80 -3.96
C VAL A 192 -16.05 12.48 -2.85
N GLU A 193 -16.98 13.36 -3.19
CA GLU A 193 -17.84 14.04 -2.20
C GLU A 193 -18.79 13.02 -1.53
N GLU A 194 -19.36 12.10 -2.31
CA GLU A 194 -20.17 11.04 -1.76
C GLU A 194 -19.35 10.09 -0.91
N ILE A 195 -18.18 9.66 -1.38
CA ILE A 195 -17.28 8.78 -0.64
C ILE A 195 -16.91 9.40 0.71
N THR A 196 -16.46 10.66 0.72
CA THR A 196 -16.10 11.39 1.93
C THR A 196 -17.28 11.53 2.89
N ARG A 197 -18.47 11.87 2.37
CA ARG A 197 -19.69 11.99 3.16
C ARG A 197 -20.09 10.67 3.81
N VAL A 198 -19.93 9.54 3.13
CA VAL A 198 -20.20 8.22 3.70
C VAL A 198 -19.20 7.87 4.79
N GLY A 199 -17.91 8.19 4.60
CA GLY A 199 -16.88 8.03 5.64
C GLY A 199 -17.19 8.85 6.90
N LEU A 200 -17.53 10.13 6.74
CA LEU A 200 -17.88 11.01 7.87
C LEU A 200 -19.11 10.55 8.66
N ARG A 201 -20.03 9.81 8.05
CA ARG A 201 -21.17 9.22 8.78
C ARG A 201 -20.78 8.10 9.73
N GLN A 202 -19.58 7.52 9.60
CA GLN A 202 -19.10 6.44 10.46
C GLN A 202 -18.45 6.94 11.76
N ILE A 203 -18.32 8.24 11.93
CA ILE A 203 -17.67 8.88 13.08
C ILE A 203 -18.60 9.92 13.72
N PRO A 204 -18.35 10.32 15.00
CA PRO A 204 -19.13 11.39 15.62
C PRO A 204 -18.96 12.72 14.87
N ALA A 205 -20.08 13.39 14.60
CA ALA A 205 -20.07 14.66 13.90
C ALA A 205 -19.35 15.79 14.66
N ASP A 206 -19.24 15.68 15.96
CA ASP A 206 -18.53 16.62 16.83
C ASP A 206 -17.06 16.24 17.10
N SER A 207 -16.56 15.17 16.50
CA SER A 207 -15.15 14.78 16.57
C SER A 207 -14.24 15.83 15.93
N LEU A 208 -12.96 15.88 16.34
CA LEU A 208 -11.97 16.76 15.71
C LEU A 208 -11.69 16.33 14.27
N TYR A 209 -11.75 15.04 14.02
CA TYR A 209 -11.59 14.47 12.68
C TYR A 209 -12.67 15.01 11.72
N ALA A 210 -13.94 14.98 12.09
CA ALA A 210 -15.01 15.56 11.29
C ALA A 210 -14.85 17.07 11.12
N LYS A 211 -14.50 17.78 12.19
CA LYS A 211 -14.33 19.24 12.17
C LYS A 211 -13.22 19.73 11.25
N VAL A 212 -12.10 19.00 11.12
CA VAL A 212 -11.04 19.39 10.17
C VAL A 212 -11.50 19.23 8.73
N PHE A 213 -12.30 18.21 8.42
CA PHE A 213 -12.94 18.03 7.10
C PHE A 213 -13.91 19.18 6.80
N ASP A 214 -14.74 19.58 7.77
CA ASP A 214 -15.65 20.72 7.62
C ASP A 214 -14.90 22.04 7.41
N ALA A 215 -13.77 22.24 8.11
CA ALA A 215 -12.93 23.44 7.95
C ALA A 215 -12.35 23.50 6.52
N VAL A 216 -11.84 22.39 5.99
CA VAL A 216 -11.34 22.31 4.60
C VAL A 216 -12.47 22.54 3.60
N ALA A 217 -13.63 21.93 3.79
CA ALA A 217 -14.79 22.12 2.91
C ALA A 217 -15.27 23.57 2.88
N SER A 218 -15.32 24.23 4.04
CA SER A 218 -15.67 25.66 4.15
C SER A 218 -14.65 26.54 3.46
N PHE A 219 -13.36 26.29 3.66
CA PHE A 219 -12.29 27.04 3.02
C PHE A 219 -12.33 26.88 1.50
N HIS A 220 -12.53 25.66 1.01
CA HIS A 220 -12.65 25.39 -0.43
C HIS A 220 -13.83 26.12 -1.07
N ALA A 221 -14.97 26.24 -0.38
CA ALA A 221 -16.12 26.97 -0.90
C ALA A 221 -15.82 28.46 -1.18
N GLU A 222 -14.91 29.06 -0.40
CA GLU A 222 -14.46 30.44 -0.58
C GLU A 222 -13.26 30.55 -1.53
N HIS A 223 -12.42 29.53 -1.61
CA HIS A 223 -11.16 29.48 -2.36
C HIS A 223 -11.01 28.18 -3.18
N PRO A 224 -11.86 27.94 -4.20
CA PRO A 224 -11.94 26.63 -4.89
C PRO A 224 -10.68 26.24 -5.68
N ASP A 225 -9.84 27.20 -6.07
CA ASP A 225 -8.66 26.97 -6.89
C ASP A 225 -7.34 27.10 -6.11
N ASP A 226 -7.37 27.50 -4.82
CA ASP A 226 -6.16 27.77 -4.04
C ASP A 226 -5.95 26.77 -2.88
N TRP A 227 -5.53 25.55 -3.25
CA TRP A 227 -5.17 24.53 -2.27
C TRP A 227 -3.98 24.93 -1.39
N ARG A 228 -3.08 25.81 -1.89
CA ARG A 228 -1.92 26.28 -1.13
C ARG A 228 -2.32 27.21 0.01
N ALA A 229 -3.30 28.07 -0.22
CA ALA A 229 -3.87 28.87 0.85
C ALA A 229 -4.60 27.99 1.87
N CYS A 230 -5.30 26.93 1.43
CA CYS A 230 -5.91 25.96 2.33
C CYS A 230 -4.83 25.24 3.18
N ARG A 231 -3.69 24.84 2.58
CA ARG A 231 -2.57 24.25 3.34
C ARG A 231 -2.04 25.20 4.43
N LYS A 232 -1.91 26.50 4.13
CA LYS A 232 -1.50 27.52 5.12
C LYS A 232 -2.53 27.69 6.24
N MET A 233 -3.82 27.62 5.91
CA MET A 233 -4.89 27.61 6.92
C MET A 233 -4.75 26.39 7.84
N LEU A 234 -4.54 25.18 7.28
CA LEU A 234 -4.31 23.97 8.06
C LEU A 234 -3.11 24.10 8.99
N GLU A 235 -1.97 24.62 8.49
CA GLU A 235 -0.79 24.84 9.32
C GLU A 235 -1.07 25.76 10.50
N LYS A 236 -1.77 26.87 10.26
CA LYS A 236 -2.07 27.88 11.28
C LYS A 236 -3.10 27.39 12.32
N GLU A 237 -4.11 26.63 11.90
CA GLU A 237 -5.27 26.34 12.75
C GLU A 237 -5.33 24.87 13.20
N TRP A 238 -4.69 23.96 12.48
CA TRP A 238 -4.74 22.51 12.68
C TRP A 238 -3.36 21.83 12.69
N GLY A 239 -2.26 22.60 12.81
CA GLY A 239 -0.90 22.10 12.72
C GLY A 239 -0.39 21.40 14.00
N TYR A 240 0.82 20.86 13.93
CA TYR A 240 1.46 20.09 15.02
C TYR A 240 1.79 20.90 16.26
N ASP A 241 1.81 22.24 16.20
CA ASP A 241 1.90 23.13 17.36
C ASP A 241 0.65 23.07 18.25
N ARG A 242 -0.48 22.65 17.70
CA ARG A 242 -1.75 22.45 18.41
C ARG A 242 -2.03 20.99 18.74
N TYR A 243 -1.56 20.09 17.92
CA TYR A 243 -1.75 18.63 18.03
C TYR A 243 -0.39 17.96 18.19
N PRO A 244 0.11 17.85 19.45
CA PRO A 244 1.45 17.37 19.71
C PRO A 244 1.58 15.85 19.46
N GLY A 245 2.81 15.44 19.22
CA GLY A 245 3.20 14.04 18.95
C GLY A 245 4.16 13.98 17.78
N VAL A 246 4.51 12.79 17.36
CA VAL A 246 5.40 12.60 16.21
C VAL A 246 4.63 12.89 14.92
N CYS A 247 3.46 12.24 14.75
CA CYS A 247 2.58 12.37 13.58
C CYS A 247 1.13 12.33 14.05
N HIS A 248 0.60 13.42 14.63
CA HIS A 248 -0.77 13.44 15.12
C HIS A 248 -1.77 13.28 13.97
N ILE A 249 -2.83 12.47 14.17
CA ILE A 249 -3.80 12.14 13.12
C ILE A 249 -4.57 13.35 12.57
N ILE A 250 -4.87 14.38 13.38
CA ILE A 250 -5.71 15.51 12.97
C ILE A 250 -5.08 16.39 11.89
N PRO A 251 -3.81 16.86 11.99
CA PRO A 251 -3.16 17.57 10.89
C PRO A 251 -3.18 16.77 9.59
N ASN A 252 -2.92 15.47 9.69
CA ASN A 252 -2.86 14.56 8.53
C ASN A 252 -4.25 14.28 7.94
N ALA A 253 -5.28 14.17 8.76
CA ALA A 253 -6.68 14.14 8.29
C ALA A 253 -7.02 15.40 7.48
N GLY A 254 -6.52 16.56 7.92
CA GLY A 254 -6.66 17.83 7.19
C GLY A 254 -5.99 17.79 5.81
N VAL A 255 -4.80 17.19 5.71
CA VAL A 255 -4.11 16.99 4.42
C VAL A 255 -4.90 16.06 3.51
N CYS A 256 -5.41 14.93 4.03
CA CYS A 256 -6.25 14.03 3.25
C CYS A 256 -7.53 14.73 2.76
N ALA A 257 -8.19 15.51 3.63
CA ALA A 257 -9.37 16.28 3.26
C ALA A 257 -9.08 17.27 2.14
N LEU A 258 -7.96 18.02 2.27
CA LEU A 258 -7.50 18.98 1.27
C LEU A 258 -7.20 18.28 -0.06
N ALA A 259 -6.44 17.18 -0.03
CA ALA A 259 -6.05 16.45 -1.23
C ALA A 259 -7.26 15.87 -1.97
N LEU A 260 -8.19 15.25 -1.25
CA LEU A 260 -9.44 14.72 -1.83
C LEU A 260 -10.29 15.84 -2.45
N LYS A 261 -10.37 16.99 -1.79
CA LYS A 261 -11.21 18.10 -2.23
C LYS A 261 -10.63 18.80 -3.47
N TYR A 262 -9.36 19.21 -3.41
CA TYR A 262 -8.71 19.96 -4.49
C TYR A 262 -8.16 19.08 -5.62
N GLY A 263 -7.98 17.79 -5.38
CA GLY A 263 -7.66 16.79 -6.39
C GLY A 263 -8.83 16.54 -7.35
N ALA A 264 -10.07 16.84 -6.93
CA ALA A 264 -11.28 16.78 -7.74
C ALA A 264 -11.49 15.43 -8.45
N GLY A 265 -11.07 14.32 -7.80
CA GLY A 265 -11.21 12.97 -8.34
C GLY A 265 -10.15 12.58 -9.38
N ASP A 266 -9.17 13.43 -9.65
CA ASP A 266 -7.98 13.05 -10.41
C ASP A 266 -6.97 12.36 -9.50
N PHE A 267 -6.56 11.13 -9.85
CA PHE A 267 -5.66 10.32 -9.04
C PHE A 267 -4.30 10.99 -8.84
N ALA A 268 -3.65 11.39 -9.93
CA ALA A 268 -2.31 11.97 -9.90
C ALA A 268 -2.30 13.27 -9.08
N ARG A 269 -3.19 14.19 -9.43
CA ARG A 269 -3.31 15.47 -8.71
C ARG A 269 -3.57 15.29 -7.21
N THR A 270 -4.39 14.30 -6.84
CA THR A 270 -4.71 14.06 -5.42
C THR A 270 -3.49 13.61 -4.63
N ILE A 271 -2.73 12.63 -5.12
CA ILE A 271 -1.53 12.14 -4.42
C ILE A 271 -0.39 13.16 -4.45
N GLU A 272 -0.26 13.94 -5.51
CA GLU A 272 0.72 15.02 -5.65
C GLU A 272 0.47 16.14 -4.63
N ILE A 273 -0.79 16.57 -4.49
CA ILE A 273 -1.19 17.56 -3.47
C ILE A 273 -0.92 17.03 -2.07
N ALA A 274 -1.28 15.78 -1.76
CA ALA A 274 -1.02 15.16 -0.46
C ALA A 274 0.48 15.18 -0.13
N THR A 275 1.32 14.76 -1.10
CA THR A 275 2.78 14.75 -0.95
C THR A 275 3.35 16.17 -0.77
N MET A 276 2.87 17.14 -1.55
CA MET A 276 3.32 18.55 -1.46
C MET A 276 2.97 19.19 -0.12
N CYS A 277 1.94 18.73 0.56
CA CYS A 277 1.53 19.29 1.86
C CYS A 277 2.52 19.09 2.99
N SER A 278 3.58 18.30 2.82
CA SER A 278 4.50 17.90 3.89
C SER A 278 3.82 17.13 5.04
N TRP A 279 4.42 17.11 6.21
CA TRP A 279 4.03 16.31 7.36
C TRP A 279 4.25 14.83 7.05
N ASP A 280 3.24 14.01 7.18
CA ASP A 280 3.30 12.57 6.92
C ASP A 280 2.89 12.29 5.47
N THR A 281 3.84 12.45 4.58
CA THR A 281 3.55 12.55 3.13
C THR A 281 3.22 11.22 2.48
N ASP A 282 3.88 10.14 2.86
CA ASP A 282 3.64 8.79 2.35
C ASP A 282 2.33 8.23 2.88
N CYS A 283 2.07 8.36 4.18
CA CYS A 283 0.83 7.99 4.81
C CYS A 283 -0.39 8.68 4.17
N ASN A 284 -0.32 10.00 4.03
CA ASN A 284 -1.41 10.78 3.47
C ASN A 284 -1.65 10.45 1.98
N ALA A 285 -0.58 10.35 1.18
CA ALA A 285 -0.69 9.99 -0.23
C ALA A 285 -1.15 8.55 -0.43
N SER A 286 -0.77 7.63 0.47
CA SER A 286 -1.23 6.25 0.52
C SER A 286 -2.75 6.16 0.67
N ASN A 287 -3.28 6.78 1.73
CA ASN A 287 -4.72 6.72 2.03
C ASN A 287 -5.58 7.28 0.88
N VAL A 288 -5.24 8.49 0.38
CA VAL A 288 -6.01 9.06 -0.74
C VAL A 288 -5.78 8.28 -2.04
N GLY A 289 -4.59 7.72 -2.23
CA GLY A 289 -4.24 6.85 -3.36
C GLY A 289 -5.04 5.55 -3.35
N THR A 290 -5.26 4.93 -2.17
CA THR A 290 -6.13 3.76 -2.03
C THR A 290 -7.56 4.09 -2.44
N ILE A 291 -8.12 5.17 -1.90
CA ILE A 291 -9.50 5.59 -2.19
C ILE A 291 -9.70 5.85 -3.69
N LEU A 292 -8.81 6.66 -4.29
CA LEU A 292 -8.91 7.03 -5.71
C LEU A 292 -8.60 5.84 -6.63
N GLY A 293 -7.66 4.96 -6.24
CA GLY A 293 -7.37 3.73 -6.96
C GLY A 293 -8.61 2.84 -7.08
N VAL A 294 -9.34 2.63 -5.99
CA VAL A 294 -10.60 1.87 -6.01
C VAL A 294 -11.68 2.60 -6.82
N ALA A 295 -11.85 3.90 -6.60
CA ALA A 295 -12.91 4.68 -7.24
C ALA A 295 -12.75 4.75 -8.76
N LYS A 296 -11.54 5.04 -9.25
CA LYS A 296 -11.24 5.27 -10.67
C LYS A 296 -10.76 4.03 -11.41
N GLY A 297 -10.37 2.97 -10.67
CA GLY A 297 -9.80 1.76 -11.26
C GLY A 297 -8.46 2.00 -11.95
N LEU A 298 -7.94 0.99 -12.63
CA LEU A 298 -6.62 1.07 -13.30
C LEU A 298 -6.55 2.16 -14.38
N ALA A 299 -7.67 2.45 -15.03
CA ALA A 299 -7.73 3.48 -16.07
C ALA A 299 -7.49 4.90 -15.52
N GLY A 300 -7.75 5.12 -14.23
CA GLY A 300 -7.50 6.39 -13.55
C GLY A 300 -6.06 6.55 -13.06
N ILE A 301 -5.26 5.49 -13.05
CA ILE A 301 -3.86 5.53 -12.57
C ILE A 301 -2.91 5.73 -13.75
N PRO A 302 -2.19 6.86 -13.83
CA PRO A 302 -1.24 7.11 -14.92
C PRO A 302 -0.08 6.10 -14.93
N ASP A 303 0.34 5.69 -16.13
CA ASP A 303 1.37 4.65 -16.29
C ASP A 303 2.74 5.07 -15.74
N HIS A 304 3.07 6.37 -15.73
CA HIS A 304 4.33 6.85 -15.17
C HIS A 304 4.43 6.68 -13.65
N TYR A 305 3.31 6.53 -12.93
CA TYR A 305 3.28 6.13 -11.52
C TYR A 305 3.29 4.61 -11.36
N ARG A 306 2.55 3.91 -12.23
CA ARG A 306 2.39 2.46 -12.14
C ARG A 306 3.63 1.69 -12.60
N ALA A 307 4.19 2.09 -13.76
CA ALA A 307 5.26 1.36 -14.41
C ALA A 307 6.50 1.13 -13.53
N PRO A 308 6.99 2.12 -12.76
CA PRO A 308 8.19 1.94 -11.94
C PRO A 308 8.04 0.99 -10.75
N LEU A 309 6.81 0.65 -10.35
CA LEU A 309 6.60 -0.31 -9.25
C LEU A 309 6.81 -1.76 -9.72
N GLU A 310 6.54 -2.04 -11.00
CA GLU A 310 6.61 -3.40 -11.58
C GLU A 310 5.85 -4.46 -10.77
N ASP A 311 4.82 -4.03 -10.03
CA ASP A 311 4.03 -4.83 -9.08
C ASP A 311 4.84 -5.50 -7.96
N GLU A 312 6.09 -5.10 -7.75
CA GLU A 312 6.93 -5.62 -6.68
C GLU A 312 6.42 -5.17 -5.31
N LEU A 313 6.38 -6.11 -4.37
CA LEU A 313 6.00 -5.85 -2.99
C LEU A 313 6.98 -6.55 -2.05
N VAL A 314 7.85 -5.77 -1.42
CA VAL A 314 8.86 -6.26 -0.48
C VAL A 314 8.57 -5.74 0.90
N LEU A 315 8.39 -6.65 1.85
CA LEU A 315 7.97 -6.37 3.22
C LEU A 315 9.13 -6.57 4.21
N SER A 316 8.90 -6.18 5.46
CA SER A 316 9.93 -6.18 6.52
C SER A 316 9.52 -6.96 7.77
N GLY A 317 8.65 -7.97 7.64
CA GLY A 317 8.27 -8.83 8.76
C GLY A 317 9.39 -9.76 9.22
N ILE A 318 9.18 -10.44 10.34
CA ILE A 318 10.16 -11.38 10.93
C ILE A 318 10.24 -12.71 10.18
N SER A 319 9.24 -13.01 9.35
CA SER A 319 9.21 -14.21 8.52
C SER A 319 9.62 -13.84 7.09
N GLY A 320 10.88 -14.07 6.76
CA GLY A 320 11.47 -13.68 5.49
C GLY A 320 10.76 -14.24 4.25
N TYR A 321 10.11 -15.39 4.38
CA TYR A 321 9.27 -15.97 3.33
C TYR A 321 8.06 -15.10 2.99
N LEU A 322 7.44 -14.46 4.00
CA LEU A 322 6.28 -13.59 3.83
C LEU A 322 6.63 -12.18 3.33
N ASN A 323 7.91 -11.87 3.23
CA ASN A 323 8.39 -10.55 2.84
C ASN A 323 8.52 -10.36 1.33
N VAL A 324 8.40 -11.43 0.55
CA VAL A 324 8.51 -11.37 -0.93
C VAL A 324 7.16 -11.71 -1.52
N LEU A 325 6.46 -10.68 -1.96
CA LEU A 325 5.12 -10.74 -2.54
C LEU A 325 5.07 -9.96 -3.85
N ASP A 326 3.91 -9.93 -4.45
CA ASP A 326 3.58 -9.02 -5.55
C ASP A 326 2.15 -8.48 -5.37
N ILE A 327 1.93 -7.29 -5.90
CA ILE A 327 0.66 -6.57 -5.75
C ILE A 327 -0.53 -7.37 -6.32
N PRO A 328 -0.47 -7.97 -7.52
CA PRO A 328 -1.55 -8.81 -8.04
C PRO A 328 -1.90 -10.01 -7.16
N SER A 329 -0.90 -10.76 -6.70
CA SER A 329 -1.13 -11.93 -5.83
C SER A 329 -1.74 -11.53 -4.49
N TYR A 330 -1.28 -10.43 -3.89
CA TYR A 330 -1.86 -9.93 -2.65
C TYR A 330 -3.29 -9.39 -2.87
N SER A 331 -3.57 -8.78 -4.02
CA SER A 331 -4.93 -8.35 -4.38
C SER A 331 -5.90 -9.52 -4.49
N LYS A 332 -5.46 -10.67 -4.99
CA LYS A 332 -6.27 -11.90 -4.97
C LYS A 332 -6.52 -12.39 -3.54
N TYR A 333 -5.51 -12.32 -2.69
CA TYR A 333 -5.66 -12.66 -1.27
C TYR A 333 -6.71 -11.77 -0.58
N LEU A 334 -6.72 -10.47 -0.84
CA LEU A 334 -7.75 -9.54 -0.35
C LEU A 334 -9.13 -9.89 -0.90
N ALA A 335 -9.24 -10.15 -2.21
CA ALA A 335 -10.49 -10.52 -2.85
C ALA A 335 -11.04 -11.84 -2.31
N ASP A 336 -10.19 -12.84 -2.11
CA ASP A 336 -10.55 -14.14 -1.53
C ASP A 336 -11.19 -13.97 -0.13
N TRP A 337 -10.57 -13.15 0.73
CA TRP A 337 -11.12 -12.83 2.04
C TRP A 337 -12.43 -12.05 1.97
N ALA A 338 -12.57 -11.12 1.03
CA ALA A 338 -13.84 -10.39 0.84
C ALA A 338 -15.02 -11.34 0.58
N TYR A 339 -14.83 -12.37 -0.26
CA TYR A 339 -15.82 -13.40 -0.50
C TYR A 339 -16.07 -14.29 0.71
N LYS A 340 -15.02 -14.76 1.36
CA LYS A 340 -15.10 -15.62 2.56
C LYS A 340 -15.87 -14.96 3.70
N LEU A 341 -15.60 -13.69 3.98
CA LEU A 341 -16.28 -12.92 5.02
C LEU A 341 -17.78 -12.69 4.73
N LYS A 342 -18.15 -12.70 3.46
CA LYS A 342 -19.57 -12.67 3.05
C LYS A 342 -20.23 -14.05 2.99
N GLY A 343 -19.48 -15.13 3.27
CA GLY A 343 -19.95 -16.51 3.13
C GLY A 343 -20.28 -16.91 1.68
N LEU A 344 -19.66 -16.24 0.70
CA LEU A 344 -19.87 -16.47 -0.72
C LEU A 344 -18.79 -17.38 -1.31
N PRO A 345 -19.13 -18.18 -2.35
CA PRO A 345 -18.10 -18.95 -3.05
C PRO A 345 -17.11 -18.01 -3.74
N VAL A 346 -15.82 -18.30 -3.57
CA VAL A 346 -14.75 -17.49 -4.18
C VAL A 346 -14.64 -17.84 -5.67
N PRO A 347 -14.81 -16.85 -6.58
CA PRO A 347 -14.60 -17.06 -8.01
C PRO A 347 -13.15 -17.52 -8.30
N PRO A 348 -12.92 -18.34 -9.34
CA PRO A 348 -11.57 -18.84 -9.66
C PRO A 348 -10.51 -17.75 -9.80
N GLU A 349 -10.85 -16.62 -10.44
CA GLU A 349 -9.97 -15.48 -10.66
C GLU A 349 -9.60 -14.72 -9.38
N CYS A 350 -10.41 -14.84 -8.33
CA CYS A 350 -10.18 -14.20 -7.02
C CYS A 350 -9.52 -15.13 -6.00
N ARG A 351 -9.23 -16.39 -6.37
CA ARG A 351 -8.63 -17.34 -5.42
C ARG A 351 -7.18 -16.97 -5.15
N ALA A 352 -6.83 -16.87 -3.89
CA ALA A 352 -5.43 -16.82 -3.48
C ALA A 352 -4.70 -18.12 -3.84
N GLY A 353 -3.40 -18.03 -4.08
CA GLY A 353 -2.54 -19.21 -4.25
C GLY A 353 -2.59 -20.12 -3.02
N LYS A 354 -2.33 -21.40 -3.20
CA LYS A 354 -2.19 -22.34 -2.10
C LYS A 354 -0.85 -22.09 -1.39
N ASN A 355 -0.77 -22.48 -0.13
CA ASN A 355 0.48 -22.36 0.62
C ASN A 355 1.65 -23.05 -0.14
N GLY A 356 2.72 -22.28 -0.36
CA GLY A 356 3.91 -22.74 -1.08
C GLY A 356 3.81 -22.72 -2.61
N GLU A 357 2.70 -22.26 -3.17
CA GLU A 357 2.55 -22.06 -4.62
C GLU A 357 2.67 -20.56 -4.95
N ILE A 358 3.52 -20.24 -5.92
CA ILE A 358 3.61 -18.91 -6.53
C ILE A 358 3.09 -19.08 -7.96
N HIS A 359 2.03 -18.35 -8.29
CA HIS A 359 1.37 -18.44 -9.58
C HIS A 359 1.15 -17.05 -10.18
N PHE A 360 1.82 -16.79 -11.30
CA PHE A 360 1.69 -15.57 -12.08
C PHE A 360 0.80 -15.84 -13.28
N ASP A 361 -0.45 -15.42 -13.23
CA ASP A 361 -1.43 -15.67 -14.29
C ASP A 361 -1.67 -14.47 -15.21
N PHE A 362 -1.09 -13.31 -14.87
CA PHE A 362 -1.23 -12.04 -15.61
C PHE A 362 -2.68 -11.67 -15.95
N ALA A 363 -3.63 -12.14 -15.14
CA ALA A 363 -5.06 -11.96 -15.40
C ALA A 363 -5.52 -10.50 -15.22
N LEU A 364 -4.79 -9.73 -14.41
CA LEU A 364 -5.05 -8.32 -14.19
C LEU A 364 -4.40 -7.48 -15.30
N PRO A 365 -5.11 -6.52 -15.89
CA PRO A 365 -4.60 -5.73 -17.02
C PRO A 365 -3.26 -5.07 -16.72
N GLY A 366 -2.25 -5.40 -17.52
CA GLY A 366 -0.91 -4.84 -17.41
C GLY A 366 -0.13 -5.24 -16.15
N SER A 367 -0.53 -6.32 -15.44
CA SER A 367 0.22 -6.83 -14.29
C SER A 367 1.52 -7.48 -14.73
N THR A 368 2.55 -7.40 -13.88
CA THR A 368 3.89 -7.95 -14.11
C THR A 368 4.34 -8.94 -13.05
N HIS A 369 3.65 -9.02 -11.91
CA HIS A 369 4.01 -9.87 -10.77
C HIS A 369 5.47 -9.71 -10.31
N GLY A 370 6.06 -8.53 -10.43
CA GLY A 370 7.45 -8.28 -10.06
C GLY A 370 8.47 -8.86 -11.03
N LEU A 371 8.05 -9.34 -12.22
CA LEU A 371 8.99 -9.74 -13.25
C LEU A 371 9.79 -8.56 -13.77
N LYS A 372 11.10 -8.75 -13.83
CA LYS A 372 12.07 -7.78 -14.35
C LYS A 372 12.57 -8.19 -15.71
N TYR A 373 13.08 -7.23 -16.48
CA TYR A 373 13.80 -7.56 -17.70
C TYR A 373 15.10 -6.76 -17.81
N ARG A 374 16.10 -7.38 -18.47
CA ARG A 374 17.33 -6.72 -18.90
C ARG A 374 17.65 -7.20 -20.30
N GLY A 375 17.92 -6.27 -21.20
CA GLY A 375 18.21 -6.63 -22.58
C GLY A 375 18.88 -5.53 -23.39
N THR A 376 19.18 -5.83 -24.63
CA THR A 376 19.61 -4.84 -25.63
C THR A 376 18.45 -3.91 -25.96
N LYS A 377 18.74 -2.78 -26.60
CA LYS A 377 17.70 -1.80 -27.01
C LYS A 377 16.63 -2.36 -27.95
N GLN A 378 16.89 -3.50 -28.58
CA GLN A 378 15.97 -4.20 -29.47
C GLN A 378 15.00 -5.11 -28.72
N MET A 379 15.23 -5.36 -27.44
CA MET A 379 14.33 -6.10 -26.57
C MET A 379 13.62 -5.13 -25.63
N PHE A 380 12.32 -5.20 -25.57
CA PHE A 380 11.52 -4.45 -24.61
C PHE A 380 10.38 -5.30 -24.07
N PHE A 381 9.98 -4.93 -22.89
CA PHE A 381 8.93 -5.54 -22.12
C PHE A 381 7.66 -4.72 -22.33
N ARG A 382 6.59 -5.36 -22.77
CA ARG A 382 5.32 -4.70 -23.00
C ARG A 382 4.25 -5.27 -22.09
N ARG A 383 3.59 -4.39 -21.40
CA ARG A 383 2.37 -4.70 -20.68
C ARG A 383 1.22 -4.57 -21.65
N SER A 384 0.51 -5.65 -21.91
CA SER A 384 -0.68 -5.59 -22.74
C SER A 384 -1.91 -5.70 -21.87
N PRO A 385 -2.83 -4.74 -21.90
CA PRO A 385 -4.10 -4.85 -21.20
C PRO A 385 -5.01 -5.91 -21.81
N ASP A 386 -4.76 -6.30 -23.07
CA ASP A 386 -5.61 -7.19 -23.84
C ASP A 386 -5.21 -8.66 -23.73
N THR A 387 -3.99 -8.95 -23.32
CA THR A 387 -3.46 -10.30 -23.16
C THR A 387 -3.24 -10.62 -21.68
N ARG A 388 -3.56 -11.86 -21.29
CA ARG A 388 -3.21 -12.40 -19.98
C ARG A 388 -1.77 -12.90 -20.00
N ALA A 389 -0.86 -12.03 -20.40
CA ALA A 389 0.55 -12.35 -20.55
C ALA A 389 1.41 -11.11 -20.42
N VAL A 390 2.65 -11.32 -20.08
CA VAL A 390 3.70 -10.33 -20.26
C VAL A 390 4.30 -10.55 -21.65
N GLU A 391 4.34 -9.50 -22.45
CA GLU A 391 4.88 -9.57 -23.80
C GLU A 391 6.35 -9.11 -23.80
N VAL A 392 7.19 -9.98 -24.36
CA VAL A 392 8.59 -9.68 -24.62
C VAL A 392 8.78 -9.50 -26.12
N VAL A 393 9.02 -8.29 -26.56
CA VAL A 393 9.16 -7.95 -27.97
C VAL A 393 10.63 -7.84 -28.33
N MET A 394 11.05 -8.54 -29.39
CA MET A 394 12.35 -8.41 -30.02
C MET A 394 12.16 -7.72 -31.38
N ASP A 395 12.51 -6.42 -31.46
CA ASP A 395 12.37 -5.65 -32.70
C ASP A 395 13.73 -5.43 -33.38
N ARG A 396 13.83 -5.84 -34.63
CA ARG A 396 15.03 -5.67 -35.45
C ARG A 396 16.33 -6.13 -34.78
N ALA A 397 16.23 -7.21 -33.97
CA ALA A 397 17.39 -7.78 -33.32
C ALA A 397 18.26 -8.56 -34.31
N THR A 398 19.57 -8.46 -34.14
CA THR A 398 20.58 -9.22 -34.91
C THR A 398 21.16 -10.34 -34.03
N ARG A 399 21.88 -11.26 -34.65
CA ARG A 399 22.50 -12.37 -33.93
C ARG A 399 23.37 -11.89 -32.75
N GLY A 400 23.17 -12.48 -31.59
CA GLY A 400 23.86 -12.10 -30.36
C GLY A 400 23.16 -10.99 -29.55
N GLN A 401 22.11 -10.36 -30.08
CA GLN A 401 21.25 -9.47 -29.31
C GLN A 401 20.16 -10.26 -28.61
N GLY A 402 19.83 -9.84 -27.44
CA GLY A 402 18.82 -10.52 -26.62
C GLY A 402 18.74 -9.91 -25.22
N GLY A 403 18.11 -10.62 -24.33
CA GLY A 403 17.98 -10.20 -22.96
C GLY A 403 17.46 -11.30 -22.05
N ARG A 404 17.04 -10.92 -20.88
CA ARG A 404 16.55 -11.81 -19.84
C ARG A 404 15.26 -11.27 -19.26
N VAL A 405 14.31 -12.15 -19.00
CA VAL A 405 13.18 -11.92 -18.11
C VAL A 405 13.40 -12.78 -16.89
N PHE A 406 13.26 -12.23 -15.71
CA PHE A 406 13.61 -12.93 -14.49
C PHE A 406 12.74 -12.50 -13.32
N TYR A 407 12.65 -13.39 -12.33
CA TYR A 407 12.03 -13.17 -11.04
C TYR A 407 13.09 -13.26 -9.93
N HIS A 408 13.05 -12.35 -8.97
CA HIS A 408 13.93 -12.37 -7.81
C HIS A 408 13.35 -13.28 -6.72
N ALA A 409 13.85 -14.52 -6.66
CA ALA A 409 13.44 -15.52 -5.68
C ALA A 409 14.11 -15.34 -4.31
N LEU A 410 15.09 -14.46 -4.20
CA LEU A 410 15.82 -14.13 -2.96
C LEU A 410 16.30 -12.70 -3.04
N TRP A 411 15.95 -11.92 -2.03
CA TRP A 411 16.48 -10.58 -1.82
C TRP A 411 17.57 -10.58 -0.77
N ARG A 412 18.51 -9.65 -0.90
CA ARG A 412 19.52 -9.36 0.10
C ARG A 412 19.35 -7.92 0.55
N ARG A 413 19.73 -7.62 1.77
CA ARG A 413 19.69 -6.26 2.29
C ARG A 413 20.39 -5.25 1.37
N ALA A 414 21.52 -5.64 0.79
CA ALA A 414 22.30 -4.80 -0.13
C ALA A 414 21.64 -4.55 -1.49
N ASP A 415 20.51 -5.19 -1.79
CA ASP A 415 19.78 -5.01 -3.04
C ASP A 415 18.84 -3.78 -2.98
N PHE A 416 18.67 -3.15 -1.81
CA PHE A 416 17.79 -2.00 -1.60
C PHE A 416 18.58 -0.70 -1.47
N ASP A 417 18.07 0.34 -2.13
CA ASP A 417 18.65 1.69 -2.09
C ASP A 417 18.28 2.45 -0.81
N ASP A 418 17.16 2.06 -0.21
CA ASP A 418 16.63 2.64 1.00
C ASP A 418 15.86 1.57 1.76
N GLU A 419 16.31 1.29 2.97
CA GLU A 419 15.67 0.32 3.85
C GLU A 419 15.41 0.96 5.21
N ARG A 420 14.14 1.20 5.51
CA ARG A 420 13.76 1.83 6.76
C ARG A 420 13.73 0.83 7.91
N TYR A 421 13.35 -0.43 7.64
CA TYR A 421 12.97 -1.40 8.65
C TYR A 421 13.76 -2.70 8.65
N MET A 422 14.96 -2.72 8.09
CA MET A 422 15.90 -3.85 8.15
C MET A 422 15.26 -5.20 7.77
N PRO A 423 14.77 -5.36 6.53
CA PRO A 423 14.07 -6.57 6.11
C PRO A 423 14.96 -7.81 6.20
N VAL A 424 14.34 -8.94 6.57
CA VAL A 424 14.95 -10.27 6.59
C VAL A 424 14.29 -11.10 5.50
N PHE A 425 15.10 -11.77 4.66
CA PHE A 425 14.57 -12.53 3.55
C PHE A 425 14.90 -14.02 3.66
N SER A 426 13.96 -14.84 3.20
CA SER A 426 14.16 -16.24 2.90
C SER A 426 13.89 -16.47 1.42
N PRO A 427 14.57 -17.42 0.77
CA PRO A 427 14.28 -17.76 -0.62
C PRO A 427 12.81 -18.16 -0.80
N THR A 428 12.22 -17.78 -1.93
CA THR A 428 10.87 -18.23 -2.32
C THR A 428 10.94 -19.48 -3.20
N VAL A 429 12.13 -19.85 -3.67
CA VAL A 429 12.38 -21.05 -4.46
C VAL A 429 13.43 -21.91 -3.76
N TYR A 430 13.12 -23.18 -3.57
CA TYR A 430 13.94 -24.17 -2.88
C TYR A 430 14.23 -25.37 -3.75
N PRO A 431 15.31 -26.12 -3.49
CA PRO A 431 15.58 -27.38 -4.19
C PRO A 431 14.40 -28.35 -4.09
N GLY A 432 14.06 -28.98 -5.20
CA GLY A 432 12.96 -29.95 -5.30
C GLY A 432 11.62 -29.34 -5.71
N GLN A 433 11.51 -28.03 -5.82
CA GLN A 433 10.33 -27.40 -6.41
C GLN A 433 10.33 -27.53 -7.93
N GLN A 434 9.14 -27.59 -8.51
CA GLN A 434 8.92 -27.53 -9.95
C GLN A 434 8.62 -26.08 -10.34
N VAL A 435 9.26 -25.62 -11.41
CA VAL A 435 8.98 -24.31 -12.02
C VAL A 435 8.48 -24.57 -13.43
N GLU A 436 7.31 -24.01 -13.76
CA GLU A 436 6.68 -24.14 -15.06
C GLU A 436 6.58 -22.77 -15.73
N PHE A 437 6.95 -22.70 -17.00
CA PHE A 437 6.78 -21.52 -17.84
C PHE A 437 5.91 -21.89 -19.03
N VAL A 438 4.80 -21.14 -19.21
CA VAL A 438 3.98 -21.23 -20.41
C VAL A 438 4.38 -20.06 -21.30
N VAL A 439 4.89 -20.35 -22.48
CA VAL A 439 5.40 -19.36 -23.44
C VAL A 439 4.71 -19.54 -24.78
N ASP A 440 3.94 -18.52 -25.18
CA ASP A 440 3.43 -18.41 -26.53
C ASP A 440 4.44 -17.63 -27.40
N TYR A 441 4.73 -18.14 -28.58
CA TYR A 441 5.73 -17.55 -29.46
C TYR A 441 5.14 -17.22 -30.82
N GLU A 442 5.20 -15.94 -31.18
CA GLU A 442 4.85 -15.46 -32.50
C GLU A 442 6.10 -14.90 -33.22
N LYS A 443 6.34 -15.38 -34.40
CA LYS A 443 7.42 -14.91 -35.27
C LYS A 443 6.84 -14.23 -36.50
N THR A 444 7.12 -12.92 -36.64
CA THR A 444 6.68 -12.15 -37.80
C THR A 444 7.70 -12.21 -38.95
N HIS A 445 9.00 -12.09 -38.64
CA HIS A 445 10.08 -12.07 -39.64
C HIS A 445 11.38 -12.63 -39.06
N GLY A 446 12.31 -13.06 -39.90
CA GLY A 446 13.66 -13.45 -39.54
C GLY A 446 13.82 -14.89 -39.04
N GLU A 447 14.89 -15.14 -38.28
CA GLU A 447 15.20 -16.44 -37.66
C GLU A 447 14.46 -16.63 -36.35
N ALA A 448 14.33 -17.87 -35.88
CA ALA A 448 13.71 -18.15 -34.60
C ALA A 448 14.55 -17.63 -33.44
N ILE A 449 13.86 -17.12 -32.39
CA ILE A 449 14.49 -16.75 -31.13
C ILE A 449 14.76 -18.02 -30.33
N GLN A 450 15.94 -18.12 -29.74
CA GLN A 450 16.25 -19.20 -28.80
C GLN A 450 15.87 -18.75 -27.39
N LEU A 451 15.02 -19.53 -26.73
CA LEU A 451 14.65 -19.34 -25.32
C LEU A 451 15.44 -20.36 -24.48
N THR A 452 16.07 -19.92 -23.42
CA THR A 452 16.83 -20.77 -22.52
C THR A 452 16.46 -20.47 -21.07
N PRO A 453 15.78 -21.38 -20.36
CA PRO A 453 15.54 -21.24 -18.94
C PRO A 453 16.86 -21.22 -18.16
N TYR A 454 16.95 -20.42 -17.11
CA TYR A 454 18.14 -20.34 -16.28
C TYR A 454 17.82 -20.06 -14.80
N VAL A 455 18.75 -20.42 -13.94
CA VAL A 455 18.74 -20.06 -12.52
C VAL A 455 20.07 -19.41 -12.18
N ILE A 456 20.06 -18.33 -11.43
CA ILE A 456 21.27 -17.73 -10.88
C ILE A 456 21.32 -18.02 -9.38
N SER A 457 22.42 -18.64 -8.94
CA SER A 457 22.69 -18.86 -7.52
C SER A 457 23.19 -17.57 -6.88
N ALA A 458 22.44 -17.00 -5.93
CA ALA A 458 22.77 -15.73 -5.27
C ALA A 458 24.15 -15.70 -4.57
N PRO A 459 24.58 -16.74 -3.82
CA PRO A 459 25.86 -16.69 -3.11
C PRO A 459 27.09 -16.59 -4.02
N GLY A 460 27.02 -17.15 -5.23
CA GLY A 460 28.15 -17.20 -6.15
C GLY A 460 27.91 -16.45 -7.45
N ASN A 461 26.77 -15.85 -7.63
CA ASN A 461 26.30 -15.24 -8.90
C ASN A 461 26.52 -16.18 -10.11
N LYS A 462 26.41 -17.49 -9.88
CA LYS A 462 26.64 -18.52 -10.89
C LYS A 462 25.36 -18.84 -11.64
N GLU A 463 25.41 -18.71 -12.96
CA GLU A 463 24.29 -19.04 -13.84
C GLU A 463 24.30 -20.54 -14.18
N TYR A 464 23.14 -21.14 -14.03
CA TYR A 464 22.86 -22.50 -14.45
C TYR A 464 21.79 -22.46 -15.56
N ARG A 465 22.16 -22.84 -16.75
CA ARG A 465 21.23 -22.98 -17.87
C ARG A 465 20.57 -24.35 -17.82
N LEU A 466 19.27 -24.36 -17.93
CA LEU A 466 18.47 -25.57 -17.95
C LEU A 466 18.21 -25.98 -19.39
N ALA A 467 18.05 -27.26 -19.63
CA ALA A 467 17.59 -27.73 -20.93
C ALA A 467 16.16 -27.25 -21.17
N PRO A 468 15.81 -26.78 -22.37
CA PRO A 468 14.46 -26.40 -22.72
C PRO A 468 13.49 -27.57 -22.66
#